data_6bde0c1029f5216b3b3395b6072bf34f
#
_entry.id   6bde0c1029f5216b3b3395b6072bf34f
#
_cell.length_a   1.000
_cell.length_b   1.000
_cell.length_c   1.000
_cell.angle_alpha   90.00
_cell.angle_beta   90.00
_cell.angle_gamma   90.00
#
_symmetry.space_group_name_H-M   'P 1'
#
loop_
_entity.id
_entity.type
_entity.pdbx_description
1 polymer ?
#
loop_
_entity_poly.entity_id
_entity_poly.type
_entity_poly.pdbx_seq_one_letter_code
_entity_poly.pdbx_strand_id
1 'polypeptide(L)'
;MFKDKKHLLVVSFDAFGALDAKNHLDIMPNLKSLIEQGTHVKKIFGIYPTLTYPSHTTIVTGDYPKNHAIVNNTLTQIERGSAPDWYWWSKYVKAPTLYQLAYEQRMDVAAFLWPVTAGSPAIKYNIAEIFPNRIWQNQYTQSFKASSPFFTIHMNSKFGKLRNGIAQPQLDDFVTASVCWTLEHKYPDLTLVHLVDLDSMRHHYGVESKEAIEALERLDTHLGMMLDSLKKINRLQETNIAILGDHYQIDVSRMIHLNYLFKQNSWLDYDEEKQVITNWRVMAKTTDGSTYIYLKDPKMAAGISRLIKEHAGQGIEKVYSKKELIELGADPEADLMVEAKAGYYFTDEISVTSLIEEVDANSIGQTDLYHAVHGFLPTRKNYQTTLILSGPGIKAAKKIRSARLIDEAPTFARILGLKFTNSIDGEEIKDAFID
;
A
#
# COMPACT_ATOMS: atom_id res chain seq x y z
N MET A 1 -31.31 23.33 2.48
CA MET A 1 -31.69 22.02 1.98
C MET A 1 -30.45 21.13 2.12
N PHE A 2 -30.34 20.36 3.19
CA PHE A 2 -29.22 19.42 3.35
C PHE A 2 -29.45 18.33 2.32
N LYS A 3 -28.61 18.28 1.27
CA LYS A 3 -28.52 17.12 0.40
C LYS A 3 -28.28 15.91 1.29
N ASP A 4 -29.00 14.80 1.08
CA ASP A 4 -28.74 13.56 1.78
C ASP A 4 -27.25 13.24 1.64
N LYS A 5 -26.53 13.34 2.75
CA LYS A 5 -25.08 13.08 2.77
C LYS A 5 -24.85 11.61 2.44
N LYS A 6 -23.93 11.37 1.52
CA LYS A 6 -23.52 10.02 1.16
C LYS A 6 -22.36 9.60 2.05
N HIS A 7 -22.37 8.37 2.50
CA HIS A 7 -21.33 7.82 3.37
C HIS A 7 -20.61 6.68 2.68
N LEU A 8 -19.27 6.68 2.80
CA LEU A 8 -18.41 5.64 2.23
C LEU A 8 -17.38 5.18 3.27
N LEU A 9 -17.41 3.88 3.57
CA LEU A 9 -16.38 3.16 4.32
C LEU A 9 -15.51 2.39 3.34
N VAL A 10 -14.24 2.74 3.24
CA VAL A 10 -13.22 2.02 2.45
C VAL A 10 -12.31 1.28 3.42
N VAL A 11 -12.23 -0.03 3.29
CA VAL A 11 -11.33 -0.87 4.08
C VAL A 11 -10.35 -1.56 3.15
N SER A 12 -9.08 -1.21 3.26
CA SER A 12 -7.98 -1.87 2.60
C SER A 12 -7.46 -3.00 3.49
N PHE A 13 -7.47 -4.21 2.97
CA PHE A 13 -6.77 -5.36 3.52
C PHE A 13 -5.41 -5.43 2.82
N ASP A 14 -4.34 -5.05 3.51
CA ASP A 14 -2.99 -5.04 2.94
C ASP A 14 -2.61 -6.43 2.42
N ALA A 15 -2.08 -6.49 1.20
CA ALA A 15 -1.73 -7.71 0.47
C ALA A 15 -2.91 -8.66 0.12
N PHE A 16 -4.17 -8.18 0.13
CA PHE A 16 -5.33 -9.01 -0.18
C PHE A 16 -5.53 -9.18 -1.69
N GLY A 17 -5.41 -10.42 -2.17
CA GLY A 17 -5.45 -10.75 -3.58
C GLY A 17 -6.79 -11.30 -4.09
N ALA A 18 -6.92 -11.30 -5.41
CA ALA A 18 -8.03 -11.98 -6.11
C ALA A 18 -8.07 -13.49 -5.84
N LEU A 19 -6.92 -14.09 -5.51
CA LEU A 19 -6.85 -15.51 -5.14
C LEU A 19 -7.44 -15.75 -3.76
N ASP A 20 -7.25 -14.86 -2.80
CA ASP A 20 -7.82 -14.96 -1.46
C ASP A 20 -9.36 -14.93 -1.52
N ALA A 21 -9.91 -13.93 -2.23
CA ALA A 21 -11.34 -13.83 -2.47
C ALA A 21 -11.91 -14.99 -3.29
N LYS A 22 -11.09 -15.76 -3.97
CA LYS A 22 -11.52 -16.94 -4.71
C LYS A 22 -11.47 -18.22 -3.86
N ASN A 23 -10.41 -18.37 -3.07
CA ASN A 23 -10.06 -19.65 -2.43
C ASN A 23 -10.47 -19.72 -0.96
N HIS A 24 -10.66 -18.56 -0.28
CA HIS A 24 -10.84 -18.49 1.17
C HIS A 24 -12.15 -17.82 1.63
N LEU A 25 -13.17 -17.68 0.75
CA LEU A 25 -14.48 -17.10 1.14
C LEU A 25 -15.27 -17.92 2.15
N ASP A 26 -14.97 -19.18 2.33
CA ASP A 26 -15.58 -20.06 3.31
C ASP A 26 -15.22 -19.66 4.76
N ILE A 27 -14.05 -19.08 4.96
CA ILE A 27 -13.58 -18.54 6.25
C ILE A 27 -13.81 -17.03 6.39
N MET A 28 -14.39 -16.37 5.39
CA MET A 28 -14.67 -14.93 5.35
C MET A 28 -16.18 -14.64 5.13
N PRO A 29 -17.06 -15.01 6.09
CA PRO A 29 -18.50 -14.92 5.89
C PRO A 29 -19.03 -13.49 5.73
N ASN A 30 -18.42 -12.49 6.38
CA ASN A 30 -18.82 -11.09 6.25
C ASN A 30 -18.50 -10.55 4.86
N LEU A 31 -17.29 -10.83 4.37
CA LEU A 31 -16.88 -10.48 3.00
C LEU A 31 -17.75 -11.18 1.96
N LYS A 32 -18.02 -12.47 2.16
CA LYS A 32 -18.91 -13.25 1.28
C LYS A 32 -20.30 -12.62 1.18
N SER A 33 -20.87 -12.19 2.30
CA SER A 33 -22.16 -11.51 2.33
C SER A 33 -22.14 -10.19 1.54
N LEU A 34 -21.08 -9.39 1.64
CA LEU A 34 -20.93 -8.16 0.86
C LEU A 34 -20.82 -8.45 -0.65
N ILE A 35 -20.11 -9.51 -1.04
CA ILE A 35 -20.02 -9.96 -2.45
C ILE A 35 -21.41 -10.37 -3.01
N GLU A 36 -22.20 -11.06 -2.23
CA GLU A 36 -23.54 -11.49 -2.62
C GLU A 36 -24.52 -10.32 -2.74
N GLN A 37 -24.38 -9.30 -1.90
CA GLN A 37 -25.24 -8.12 -1.86
C GLN A 37 -24.78 -6.98 -2.77
N GLY A 38 -23.57 -7.04 -3.33
CA GLY A 38 -22.93 -5.96 -4.03
C GLY A 38 -22.31 -6.34 -5.38
N THR A 39 -21.35 -5.56 -5.78
CA THR A 39 -20.53 -5.75 -7.00
C THR A 39 -19.14 -6.25 -6.63
N HIS A 40 -18.71 -7.33 -7.23
CA HIS A 40 -17.37 -7.90 -7.09
C HIS A 40 -16.55 -7.71 -8.38
N VAL A 41 -15.54 -6.86 -8.34
CA VAL A 41 -14.52 -6.75 -9.40
C VAL A 41 -13.45 -7.80 -9.11
N LYS A 42 -13.46 -8.90 -9.87
CA LYS A 42 -12.67 -10.10 -9.58
C LYS A 42 -11.16 -9.91 -9.66
N LYS A 43 -10.69 -8.94 -10.45
CA LYS A 43 -9.28 -8.64 -10.63
C LYS A 43 -9.08 -7.14 -10.75
N ILE A 44 -8.29 -6.60 -9.88
CA ILE A 44 -7.78 -5.23 -9.98
C ILE A 44 -6.30 -5.32 -10.38
N PHE A 45 -5.98 -4.70 -11.52
CA PHE A 45 -4.59 -4.54 -11.92
C PHE A 45 -3.99 -3.34 -11.20
N GLY A 46 -2.98 -3.61 -10.36
CA GLY A 46 -2.25 -2.61 -9.59
C GLY A 46 -1.44 -1.65 -10.45
N ILE A 47 -0.68 -0.80 -9.79
CA ILE A 47 0.33 0.09 -10.38
C ILE A 47 1.71 -0.58 -10.33
N TYR A 48 2.74 0.06 -10.92
CA TYR A 48 4.11 -0.46 -10.86
C TYR A 48 5.05 0.60 -10.26
N PRO A 49 5.80 0.24 -9.19
CA PRO A 49 5.79 -1.03 -8.46
C PRO A 49 4.54 -1.20 -7.58
N THR A 50 4.16 -2.45 -7.29
CA THR A 50 3.02 -2.79 -6.44
C THR A 50 3.42 -2.70 -4.96
N LEU A 51 3.52 -1.47 -4.45
CA LEU A 51 3.92 -1.16 -3.09
C LEU A 51 2.79 -0.47 -2.33
N THR A 52 2.75 -0.62 -1.02
CA THR A 52 1.71 -0.10 -0.12
C THR A 52 1.46 1.40 -0.29
N TYR A 53 2.49 2.24 -0.16
CA TYR A 53 2.34 3.71 -0.20
C TYR A 53 1.95 4.25 -1.58
N PRO A 54 2.61 3.82 -2.68
CA PRO A 54 2.19 4.16 -4.03
C PRO A 54 0.75 3.70 -4.33
N SER A 55 0.39 2.46 -3.96
CA SER A 55 -0.95 1.91 -4.21
C SER A 55 -2.05 2.66 -3.45
N HIS A 56 -1.88 2.90 -2.14
CA HIS A 56 -2.85 3.66 -1.36
C HIS A 56 -2.99 5.11 -1.82
N THR A 57 -1.91 5.72 -2.33
CA THR A 57 -1.99 7.05 -2.94
C THR A 57 -2.77 7.00 -4.25
N THR A 58 -2.54 5.99 -5.08
CA THR A 58 -3.30 5.75 -6.31
C THR A 58 -4.80 5.55 -6.04
N ILE A 59 -5.17 4.76 -5.02
CA ILE A 59 -6.56 4.50 -4.62
C ILE A 59 -7.32 5.78 -4.27
N VAL A 60 -6.65 6.82 -3.80
CA VAL A 60 -7.29 8.09 -3.42
C VAL A 60 -7.06 9.23 -4.41
N THR A 61 -6.18 9.08 -5.41
CA THR A 61 -5.92 10.09 -6.45
C THR A 61 -6.47 9.72 -7.82
N GLY A 62 -6.50 8.43 -8.16
CA GLY A 62 -6.82 7.94 -9.50
C GLY A 62 -5.69 8.15 -10.50
N ASP A 63 -4.49 8.43 -10.02
CA ASP A 63 -3.30 8.69 -10.82
C ASP A 63 -2.23 7.61 -10.62
N TYR A 64 -1.35 7.45 -11.62
CA TYR A 64 -0.15 6.63 -11.49
C TYR A 64 0.95 7.32 -10.65
N PRO A 65 1.93 6.56 -10.09
CA PRO A 65 3.07 7.10 -9.33
C PRO A 65 3.79 8.26 -10.01
N LYS A 66 3.98 8.23 -11.33
CA LYS A 66 4.59 9.33 -12.10
C LYS A 66 3.88 10.67 -11.95
N ASN A 67 2.59 10.68 -11.64
CA ASN A 67 1.76 11.88 -11.53
C ASN A 67 1.57 12.30 -10.07
N HIS A 68 1.31 11.35 -9.16
CA HIS A 68 1.12 11.69 -7.73
C HIS A 68 2.44 11.74 -6.93
N ALA A 69 3.58 11.35 -7.52
CA ALA A 69 4.93 11.44 -6.98
C ALA A 69 5.26 10.55 -5.75
N ILE A 70 4.40 9.63 -5.37
CA ILE A 70 4.72 8.60 -4.38
C ILE A 70 5.14 7.35 -5.13
N VAL A 71 6.45 7.16 -5.25
CA VAL A 71 7.05 6.15 -6.15
C VAL A 71 7.63 4.95 -5.41
N ASN A 72 7.72 5.02 -4.08
CA ASN A 72 8.24 3.98 -3.20
C ASN A 72 7.58 4.11 -1.82
N ASN A 73 7.76 3.16 -0.93
CA ASN A 73 7.38 3.28 0.49
C ASN A 73 8.32 4.25 1.21
N THR A 74 9.61 4.23 0.88
CA THR A 74 10.67 5.03 1.53
C THR A 74 11.26 6.09 0.59
N LEU A 75 11.72 7.19 1.19
CA LEU A 75 12.47 8.23 0.48
C LEU A 75 13.85 7.70 0.07
N THR A 76 14.36 8.20 -1.05
CA THR A 76 15.75 7.98 -1.45
C THR A 76 16.65 8.95 -0.68
N GLN A 77 17.23 8.48 0.42
CA GLN A 77 18.09 9.26 1.35
C GLN A 77 19.40 8.51 1.55
N ILE A 78 20.37 8.76 0.66
CA ILE A 78 21.68 8.07 0.66
C ILE A 78 22.48 8.27 1.94
N GLU A 79 22.28 9.40 2.61
CA GLU A 79 22.91 9.77 3.89
C GLU A 79 22.31 9.06 5.10
N ARG A 80 21.29 8.23 4.90
CA ARG A 80 20.56 7.60 6.01
C ARG A 80 20.68 6.07 6.03
N GLY A 81 21.38 5.49 5.09
CA GLY A 81 21.65 4.06 5.04
C GLY A 81 20.38 3.21 5.18
N SER A 82 20.37 2.33 6.18
CA SER A 82 19.28 1.37 6.44
C SER A 82 18.02 1.96 7.08
N ALA A 83 17.98 3.26 7.41
CA ALA A 83 16.85 3.88 8.10
C ALA A 83 16.33 5.15 7.39
N PRO A 84 15.95 5.07 6.10
CA PRO A 84 15.35 6.21 5.39
C PRO A 84 14.00 6.58 6.00
N ASP A 85 13.56 7.81 5.77
CA ASP A 85 12.19 8.20 6.08
C ASP A 85 11.24 7.55 5.08
N TRP A 86 10.03 7.25 5.54
CA TRP A 86 8.96 6.80 4.66
C TRP A 86 8.20 8.01 4.11
N TYR A 87 7.42 7.80 3.07
CA TYR A 87 6.53 8.82 2.50
C TYR A 87 5.31 9.09 3.40
N TRP A 88 5.47 9.18 4.72
CA TRP A 88 4.36 9.34 5.67
C TRP A 88 3.48 10.56 5.41
N TRP A 89 4.10 11.68 4.95
CA TRP A 89 3.48 12.99 4.96
C TRP A 89 2.69 13.28 3.69
N SER A 90 1.43 13.72 3.84
CA SER A 90 0.53 14.10 2.73
C SER A 90 1.09 15.19 1.81
N LYS A 91 2.00 16.02 2.31
CA LYS A 91 2.67 17.06 1.51
C LYS A 91 3.49 16.55 0.32
N TYR A 92 3.84 15.26 0.31
CA TYR A 92 4.57 14.64 -0.79
C TYR A 92 3.66 14.31 -1.98
N VAL A 93 2.36 14.17 -1.76
CA VAL A 93 1.39 13.90 -2.84
C VAL A 93 1.24 15.13 -3.72
N LYS A 94 1.42 14.96 -5.03
CA LYS A 94 1.35 16.05 -6.02
C LYS A 94 0.05 16.07 -6.83
N ALA A 95 -0.85 15.14 -6.58
CA ALA A 95 -2.16 15.03 -7.21
C ALA A 95 -3.30 15.34 -6.21
N PRO A 96 -4.46 15.83 -6.67
CA PRO A 96 -5.65 15.96 -5.83
C PRO A 96 -6.09 14.61 -5.27
N THR A 97 -6.47 14.58 -4.00
CA THR A 97 -6.91 13.36 -3.35
C THR A 97 -8.41 13.38 -3.06
N LEU A 98 -9.02 12.21 -3.01
CA LEU A 98 -10.44 12.04 -2.67
C LEU A 98 -10.80 12.71 -1.33
N TYR A 99 -9.91 12.61 -0.33
CA TYR A 99 -10.16 13.24 0.98
C TYR A 99 -10.03 14.77 0.94
N GLN A 100 -9.21 15.35 0.03
CA GLN A 100 -9.20 16.81 -0.22
C GLN A 100 -10.50 17.26 -0.89
N LEU A 101 -10.96 16.55 -1.92
CA LEU A 101 -12.25 16.84 -2.56
C LEU A 101 -13.40 16.76 -1.56
N ALA A 102 -13.42 15.75 -0.68
CA ALA A 102 -14.43 15.62 0.36
C ALA A 102 -14.38 16.82 1.34
N TYR A 103 -13.19 17.21 1.78
CA TYR A 103 -12.99 18.35 2.68
C TYR A 103 -13.47 19.68 2.06
N GLU A 104 -13.19 19.93 0.77
CA GLU A 104 -13.64 21.11 0.04
C GLU A 104 -15.18 21.21 -0.03
N GLN A 105 -15.85 20.06 -0.01
CA GLN A 105 -17.31 19.96 0.06
C GLN A 105 -17.85 19.92 1.51
N ARG A 106 -17.00 20.24 2.52
CA ARG A 106 -17.32 20.23 3.95
C ARG A 106 -17.80 18.88 4.48
N MET A 107 -17.30 17.81 3.89
CA MET A 107 -17.51 16.45 4.40
C MET A 107 -16.54 16.15 5.54
N ASP A 108 -16.99 15.39 6.53
CA ASP A 108 -16.14 14.88 7.59
C ASP A 108 -15.38 13.65 7.10
N VAL A 109 -14.06 13.70 7.19
CA VAL A 109 -13.16 12.62 6.76
C VAL A 109 -12.47 12.00 7.97
N ALA A 110 -12.45 10.67 8.03
CA ALA A 110 -11.65 9.88 8.96
C ALA A 110 -10.64 9.00 8.20
N ALA A 111 -9.44 8.83 8.75
CA ALA A 111 -8.43 7.93 8.23
C ALA A 111 -7.72 7.19 9.38
N PHE A 112 -7.53 5.88 9.21
CA PHE A 112 -6.92 5.00 10.20
C PHE A 112 -5.81 4.21 9.51
N LEU A 113 -4.57 4.50 9.85
CA LEU A 113 -3.34 3.99 9.26
C LEU A 113 -3.28 4.10 7.72
N TRP A 114 -4.15 4.91 7.09
CA TRP A 114 -4.09 5.10 5.64
C TRP A 114 -2.76 5.76 5.27
N PRO A 115 -1.93 5.13 4.41
CA PRO A 115 -0.62 5.65 4.04
C PRO A 115 -0.66 7.07 3.48
N VAL A 116 0.42 7.81 3.68
CA VAL A 116 0.64 9.18 3.16
C VAL A 116 -0.42 10.20 3.62
N THR A 117 -0.99 10.02 4.81
CA THR A 117 -1.99 10.95 5.37
C THR A 117 -1.46 11.81 6.51
N ALA A 118 -0.22 11.60 6.96
CA ALA A 118 0.35 12.35 8.06
C ALA A 118 0.33 13.87 7.78
N GLY A 119 -0.16 14.62 8.77
CA GLY A 119 -0.24 16.08 8.70
C GLY A 119 -1.27 16.63 7.69
N SER A 120 -2.16 15.81 7.14
CA SER A 120 -3.19 16.27 6.22
C SER A 120 -4.24 17.16 6.93
N PRO A 121 -4.46 18.41 6.50
CA PRO A 121 -5.49 19.26 7.07
C PRO A 121 -6.90 18.86 6.62
N ALA A 122 -7.02 18.04 5.60
CA ALA A 122 -8.29 17.59 5.04
C ALA A 122 -8.93 16.43 5.82
N ILE A 123 -8.21 15.83 6.76
CA ILE A 123 -8.66 14.65 7.52
C ILE A 123 -8.93 15.07 8.97
N LYS A 124 -10.20 15.09 9.36
CA LYS A 124 -10.65 15.54 10.68
C LYS A 124 -10.30 14.56 11.79
N TYR A 125 -10.41 13.25 11.52
CA TYR A 125 -10.15 12.16 12.46
C TYR A 125 -9.05 11.27 11.89
N ASN A 126 -7.79 11.65 12.09
CA ASN A 126 -6.64 10.96 11.52
C ASN A 126 -5.84 10.22 12.60
N ILE A 127 -5.71 8.91 12.47
CA ILE A 127 -4.66 8.11 13.10
C ILE A 127 -3.69 7.74 11.98
N ALA A 128 -2.71 8.61 11.73
CA ALA A 128 -1.76 8.44 10.64
C ALA A 128 -0.83 7.26 10.90
N GLU A 129 -0.48 6.56 9.83
CA GLU A 129 0.59 5.58 9.85
C GLU A 129 1.92 6.32 9.97
N ILE A 130 2.56 6.20 11.11
CA ILE A 130 3.88 6.78 11.41
C ILE A 130 4.52 6.05 12.58
N PHE A 131 5.82 5.84 12.48
CA PHE A 131 6.62 5.26 13.56
C PHE A 131 7.96 6.00 13.71
N PRO A 132 8.58 5.97 14.92
CA PRO A 132 9.89 6.55 15.12
C PRO A 132 10.95 5.70 14.40
N ASN A 133 11.80 6.37 13.61
CA ASN A 133 12.93 5.75 12.93
C ASN A 133 14.25 6.48 13.25
N ARG A 134 14.30 7.18 14.40
CA ARG A 134 15.47 7.85 14.97
C ARG A 134 15.54 7.56 16.45
N ILE A 135 16.75 7.44 17.00
CA ILE A 135 17.00 7.14 18.42
C ILE A 135 16.36 8.18 19.35
N TRP A 136 16.27 9.45 18.92
CA TRP A 136 15.69 10.54 19.71
C TRP A 136 14.18 10.74 19.52
N GLN A 137 13.56 9.97 18.64
CA GLN A 137 12.11 10.02 18.41
C GLN A 137 11.38 9.06 19.35
N ASN A 138 10.15 9.39 19.67
CA ASN A 138 9.23 8.45 20.31
C ASN A 138 7.85 8.46 19.61
N GLN A 139 7.13 7.38 19.73
CA GLN A 139 5.86 7.17 19.05
C GLN A 139 4.83 8.26 19.39
N TYR A 140 4.78 8.72 20.64
CA TYR A 140 3.78 9.72 21.06
C TYR A 140 4.00 11.06 20.35
N THR A 141 5.23 11.55 20.31
CA THR A 141 5.55 12.83 19.64
C THR A 141 5.38 12.75 18.14
N GLN A 142 5.71 11.60 17.51
CA GLN A 142 5.48 11.42 16.08
C GLN A 142 3.98 11.35 15.76
N SER A 143 3.22 10.54 16.47
CA SER A 143 1.77 10.45 16.30
C SER A 143 1.07 11.78 16.55
N PHE A 144 1.48 12.56 17.57
CA PHE A 144 0.91 13.86 17.86
C PHE A 144 1.08 14.87 16.71
N LYS A 145 2.23 14.87 16.03
CA LYS A 145 2.51 15.74 14.89
C LYS A 145 1.81 15.31 13.61
N ALA A 146 1.67 14.01 13.42
CA ALA A 146 1.21 13.40 12.17
C ALA A 146 -0.32 13.22 12.11
N SER A 147 -0.93 12.97 13.25
CA SER A 147 -2.35 12.61 13.40
C SER A 147 -3.18 13.79 13.90
N SER A 148 -4.50 13.58 14.08
CA SER A 148 -5.38 14.52 14.78
C SER A 148 -5.15 14.38 16.29
N PRO A 149 -4.47 15.33 16.97
CA PRO A 149 -3.86 15.08 18.28
C PRO A 149 -4.87 14.66 19.36
N PHE A 150 -5.93 15.45 19.57
CA PHE A 150 -6.95 15.15 20.60
C PHE A 150 -7.72 13.87 20.31
N PHE A 151 -7.99 13.59 19.03
CA PHE A 151 -8.63 12.37 18.62
C PHE A 151 -7.73 11.14 18.90
N THR A 152 -6.46 11.21 18.55
CA THR A 152 -5.50 10.13 18.78
C THR A 152 -5.30 9.86 20.28
N ILE A 153 -5.20 10.91 21.12
CA ILE A 153 -5.15 10.78 22.58
C ILE A 153 -6.40 10.08 23.09
N HIS A 154 -7.58 10.49 22.62
CA HIS A 154 -8.85 9.90 23.02
C HIS A 154 -8.94 8.41 22.66
N MET A 155 -8.59 8.04 21.42
CA MET A 155 -8.56 6.63 20.99
C MET A 155 -7.54 5.82 21.78
N ASN A 156 -6.34 6.37 21.99
CA ASN A 156 -5.32 5.69 22.78
C ASN A 156 -5.73 5.50 24.26
N SER A 157 -6.44 6.46 24.85
CA SER A 157 -6.95 6.32 26.24
C SER A 157 -8.00 5.21 26.37
N LYS A 158 -8.80 5.01 25.32
CA LYS A 158 -9.85 3.97 25.32
C LYS A 158 -9.32 2.59 24.94
N PHE A 159 -8.50 2.51 23.91
CA PHE A 159 -8.17 1.26 23.22
C PHE A 159 -6.68 0.97 23.17
N GLY A 160 -5.83 1.86 23.69
CA GLY A 160 -4.37 1.72 23.61
C GLY A 160 -3.80 0.44 24.24
N LYS A 161 -4.55 -0.21 25.13
CA LYS A 161 -4.18 -1.50 25.73
C LYS A 161 -4.29 -2.67 24.76
N LEU A 162 -5.03 -2.51 23.66
CA LEU A 162 -5.16 -3.55 22.61
C LEU A 162 -3.88 -3.71 21.80
N ARG A 163 -3.12 -2.63 21.61
CA ARG A 163 -1.92 -2.65 20.78
C ARG A 163 -0.66 -3.03 21.56
N ASN A 164 0.28 -3.67 20.88
CA ASN A 164 1.63 -3.92 21.34
C ASN A 164 2.64 -3.27 20.36
N GLY A 165 2.86 -1.96 20.51
CA GLY A 165 3.65 -1.19 19.53
C GLY A 165 3.00 -1.21 18.14
N ILE A 166 3.73 -1.74 17.16
CA ILE A 166 3.28 -1.97 15.78
C ILE A 166 3.05 -3.45 15.47
N ALA A 167 3.13 -4.32 16.48
CA ALA A 167 2.99 -5.76 16.28
C ALA A 167 1.56 -6.13 15.85
N GLN A 168 1.47 -7.11 14.96
CA GLN A 168 0.21 -7.69 14.50
C GLN A 168 -0.09 -8.99 15.27
N PRO A 169 -1.38 -9.29 15.50
CA PRO A 169 -2.60 -8.58 15.05
C PRO A 169 -3.03 -7.40 15.96
N GLN A 170 -2.31 -7.11 17.05
CA GLN A 170 -2.73 -6.17 18.09
C GLN A 170 -2.90 -4.73 17.57
N LEU A 171 -2.14 -4.32 16.55
CA LEU A 171 -2.30 -3.01 15.94
C LEU A 171 -3.65 -2.91 15.20
N ASP A 172 -4.02 -3.94 14.45
CA ASP A 172 -5.29 -3.98 13.74
C ASP A 172 -6.49 -4.08 14.71
N ASP A 173 -6.35 -4.74 15.87
CA ASP A 173 -7.35 -4.72 16.95
C ASP A 173 -7.60 -3.29 17.45
N PHE A 174 -6.54 -2.52 17.71
CA PHE A 174 -6.62 -1.11 18.12
C PHE A 174 -7.26 -0.24 17.06
N VAL A 175 -6.87 -0.43 15.80
CA VAL A 175 -7.42 0.30 14.64
C VAL A 175 -8.91 0.01 14.52
N THR A 176 -9.30 -1.25 14.51
CA THR A 176 -10.70 -1.69 14.38
C THR A 176 -11.56 -1.13 15.50
N ALA A 177 -11.12 -1.19 16.76
CA ALA A 177 -11.85 -0.61 17.88
C ALA A 177 -12.02 0.92 17.74
N SER A 178 -10.98 1.61 17.22
CA SER A 178 -11.02 3.06 16.97
C SER A 178 -11.97 3.40 15.82
N VAL A 179 -11.99 2.61 14.75
CA VAL A 179 -12.94 2.74 13.62
C VAL A 179 -14.37 2.54 14.12
N CYS A 180 -14.66 1.44 14.82
CA CYS A 180 -15.99 1.14 15.35
C CYS A 180 -16.52 2.28 16.22
N TRP A 181 -15.70 2.77 17.16
CA TRP A 181 -16.08 3.91 17.98
C TRP A 181 -16.37 5.16 17.13
N THR A 182 -15.56 5.41 16.10
CA THR A 182 -15.73 6.60 15.24
C THR A 182 -16.99 6.50 14.40
N LEU A 183 -17.28 5.33 13.83
CA LEU A 183 -18.53 5.08 13.11
C LEU A 183 -19.74 5.32 14.03
N GLU A 184 -19.72 4.78 15.25
CA GLU A 184 -20.84 4.90 16.20
C GLU A 184 -21.07 6.33 16.72
N HIS A 185 -20.01 7.14 16.88
CA HIS A 185 -20.11 8.43 17.58
C HIS A 185 -19.92 9.66 16.69
N LYS A 186 -19.30 9.50 15.51
CA LYS A 186 -18.99 10.59 14.58
C LYS A 186 -19.62 10.42 13.21
N TYR A 187 -19.76 9.17 12.75
CA TYR A 187 -20.33 8.78 11.47
C TYR A 187 -19.82 9.66 10.31
N PRO A 188 -18.51 9.62 9.99
CA PRO A 188 -17.92 10.46 8.95
C PRO A 188 -18.53 10.19 7.56
N ASP A 189 -18.46 11.19 6.68
CA ASP A 189 -18.92 11.04 5.28
C ASP A 189 -17.97 10.13 4.49
N LEU A 190 -16.65 10.21 4.76
CA LEU A 190 -15.63 9.31 4.21
C LEU A 190 -14.79 8.72 5.34
N THR A 191 -14.67 7.40 5.38
CA THR A 191 -13.79 6.68 6.30
C THR A 191 -12.84 5.79 5.50
N LEU A 192 -11.55 6.00 5.68
CA LEU A 192 -10.46 5.22 5.07
C LEU A 192 -9.78 4.38 6.15
N VAL A 193 -9.72 3.08 5.97
CA VAL A 193 -9.14 2.13 6.93
C VAL A 193 -8.12 1.26 6.24
N HIS A 194 -6.94 1.12 6.83
CA HIS A 194 -5.89 0.22 6.39
C HIS A 194 -5.60 -0.80 7.49
N LEU A 195 -5.71 -2.09 7.19
CA LEU A 195 -5.43 -3.22 8.07
C LEU A 195 -4.25 -4.01 7.51
N VAL A 196 -3.22 -4.25 8.33
CA VAL A 196 -1.86 -4.65 7.89
C VAL A 196 -1.51 -6.09 8.27
N ASP A 197 -2.36 -6.77 9.03
CA ASP A 197 -2.07 -8.09 9.61
C ASP A 197 -1.68 -9.13 8.55
N LEU A 198 -2.44 -9.23 7.44
CA LEU A 198 -2.20 -10.23 6.40
C LEU A 198 -0.85 -10.02 5.70
N ASP A 199 -0.50 -8.77 5.36
CA ASP A 199 0.79 -8.43 4.77
C ASP A 199 1.94 -8.85 5.69
N SER A 200 1.85 -8.50 6.97
CA SER A 200 2.83 -8.86 7.99
C SER A 200 3.00 -10.38 8.12
N MET A 201 1.90 -11.13 8.17
CA MET A 201 1.97 -12.59 8.27
C MET A 201 2.58 -13.21 7.01
N ARG A 202 2.29 -12.69 5.83
CA ARG A 202 2.87 -13.15 4.58
C ARG A 202 4.34 -12.88 4.47
N HIS A 203 4.80 -11.70 4.83
CA HIS A 203 6.22 -11.38 4.88
C HIS A 203 6.99 -12.35 5.78
N HIS A 204 6.43 -12.71 6.94
CA HIS A 204 7.10 -13.56 7.93
C HIS A 204 6.98 -15.05 7.65
N TYR A 205 5.88 -15.52 7.06
CA TYR A 205 5.58 -16.96 7.00
C TYR A 205 5.29 -17.49 5.60
N GLY A 206 5.08 -16.61 4.60
CA GLY A 206 4.74 -16.98 3.22
C GLY A 206 3.25 -16.80 2.92
N VAL A 207 2.94 -16.75 1.61
CA VAL A 207 1.62 -16.33 1.09
C VAL A 207 0.47 -17.22 1.57
N GLU A 208 0.64 -18.54 1.54
CA GLU A 208 -0.37 -19.55 1.91
C GLU A 208 -0.04 -20.23 3.27
N SER A 209 0.72 -19.56 4.13
CA SER A 209 1.02 -20.07 5.47
C SER A 209 -0.22 -20.13 6.36
N LYS A 210 -0.15 -20.95 7.41
CA LYS A 210 -1.22 -21.04 8.42
C LYS A 210 -1.51 -19.68 9.05
N GLU A 211 -0.47 -18.92 9.34
CA GLU A 211 -0.55 -17.57 9.95
C GLU A 211 -1.22 -16.57 9.02
N ALA A 212 -0.96 -16.64 7.70
CA ALA A 212 -1.65 -15.83 6.70
C ALA A 212 -3.14 -16.19 6.57
N ILE A 213 -3.48 -17.48 6.62
CA ILE A 213 -4.88 -17.93 6.61
C ILE A 213 -5.63 -17.48 7.87
N GLU A 214 -5.01 -17.59 9.05
CA GLU A 214 -5.56 -17.06 10.30
C GLU A 214 -5.73 -15.53 10.25
N ALA A 215 -4.84 -14.79 9.54
CA ALA A 215 -5.00 -13.35 9.34
C ALA A 215 -6.22 -13.01 8.47
N LEU A 216 -6.53 -13.80 7.44
CA LEU A 216 -7.77 -13.64 6.67
C LEU A 216 -9.03 -13.78 7.55
N GLU A 217 -9.07 -14.75 8.46
CA GLU A 217 -10.19 -14.92 9.41
C GLU A 217 -10.31 -13.71 10.36
N ARG A 218 -9.16 -13.17 10.83
CA ARG A 218 -9.16 -11.97 11.67
C ARG A 218 -9.62 -10.73 10.92
N LEU A 219 -9.19 -10.53 9.66
CA LEU A 219 -9.65 -9.42 8.81
C LEU A 219 -11.16 -9.46 8.58
N ASP A 220 -11.73 -10.65 8.33
CA ASP A 220 -13.18 -10.80 8.22
C ASP A 220 -13.91 -10.52 9.54
N THR A 221 -13.32 -10.90 10.67
CA THR A 221 -13.84 -10.58 12.00
C THR A 221 -13.85 -9.07 12.23
N HIS A 222 -12.77 -8.36 11.90
CA HIS A 222 -12.67 -6.91 11.99
C HIS A 222 -13.71 -6.21 11.09
N LEU A 223 -13.90 -6.72 9.87
CA LEU A 223 -14.96 -6.27 8.97
C LEU A 223 -16.33 -6.44 9.62
N GLY A 224 -16.63 -7.61 10.19
CA GLY A 224 -17.88 -7.89 10.91
C GLY A 224 -18.13 -6.87 12.02
N MET A 225 -17.13 -6.54 12.83
CA MET A 225 -17.24 -5.53 13.91
C MET A 225 -17.60 -4.14 13.37
N MET A 226 -17.02 -3.72 12.25
CA MET A 226 -17.35 -2.43 11.60
C MET A 226 -18.78 -2.43 11.07
N LEU A 227 -19.23 -3.53 10.42
CA LEU A 227 -20.59 -3.67 9.94
C LEU A 227 -21.61 -3.64 11.10
N ASP A 228 -21.30 -4.29 12.20
CA ASP A 228 -22.16 -4.33 13.40
C ASP A 228 -22.22 -2.94 14.07
N SER A 229 -21.16 -2.17 14.06
CA SER A 229 -21.19 -0.76 14.52
C SER A 229 -22.15 0.09 13.70
N LEU A 230 -22.15 -0.07 12.37
CA LEU A 230 -23.11 0.60 11.48
C LEU A 230 -24.55 0.11 11.69
N LYS A 231 -24.77 -1.20 11.92
CA LYS A 231 -26.11 -1.75 12.27
C LYS A 231 -26.61 -1.17 13.58
N LYS A 232 -25.78 -1.10 14.61
CA LYS A 232 -26.10 -0.58 15.94
C LYS A 232 -26.67 0.84 15.91
N ILE A 233 -26.18 1.68 15.01
CA ILE A 233 -26.66 3.05 14.81
C ILE A 233 -27.72 3.18 13.69
N ASN A 234 -28.21 2.05 13.13
CA ASN A 234 -29.16 1.99 12.02
C ASN A 234 -28.70 2.72 10.75
N ARG A 235 -27.37 2.66 10.42
CA ARG A 235 -26.77 3.35 9.27
C ARG A 235 -26.17 2.39 8.22
N LEU A 236 -26.21 1.09 8.43
CA LEU A 236 -25.64 0.12 7.48
C LEU A 236 -26.23 0.27 6.09
N GLN A 237 -27.55 0.42 5.97
CA GLN A 237 -28.26 0.53 4.69
C GLN A 237 -28.07 1.91 3.99
N GLU A 238 -27.52 2.89 4.70
CA GLU A 238 -27.24 4.23 4.19
C GLU A 238 -25.75 4.42 3.84
N THR A 239 -24.89 3.45 4.17
CA THR A 239 -23.45 3.50 3.99
C THR A 239 -23.03 2.62 2.82
N ASN A 240 -22.26 3.18 1.90
CA ASN A 240 -21.55 2.39 0.90
C ASN A 240 -20.27 1.82 1.54
N ILE A 241 -19.94 0.59 1.19
CA ILE A 241 -18.79 -0.15 1.70
C ILE A 241 -17.94 -0.60 0.52
N ALA A 242 -16.66 -0.31 0.59
CA ALA A 242 -15.65 -0.78 -0.34
C ALA A 242 -14.60 -1.59 0.41
N ILE A 243 -14.40 -2.85 0.04
CA ILE A 243 -13.31 -3.70 0.53
C ILE A 243 -12.38 -3.96 -0.64
N LEU A 244 -11.09 -3.74 -0.42
CA LEU A 244 -10.07 -3.83 -1.48
C LEU A 244 -8.76 -4.38 -0.93
N GLY A 245 -7.89 -4.83 -1.85
CA GLY A 245 -6.46 -5.01 -1.60
C GLY A 245 -5.66 -4.04 -2.44
N ASP A 246 -4.58 -3.56 -1.92
CA ASP A 246 -3.68 -2.59 -2.56
C ASP A 246 -2.64 -3.26 -3.45
N HIS A 247 -2.11 -4.41 -3.05
CA HIS A 247 -1.21 -5.30 -3.79
C HIS A 247 -1.37 -6.77 -3.39
N TYR A 248 -0.56 -7.65 -3.96
CA TYR A 248 -0.43 -9.06 -3.59
C TYR A 248 1.03 -9.38 -3.33
N GLN A 249 1.32 -10.55 -2.79
CA GLN A 249 2.69 -11.01 -2.53
C GLN A 249 3.03 -12.30 -3.29
N ILE A 250 4.34 -12.58 -3.41
CA ILE A 250 4.89 -13.81 -4.00
C ILE A 250 5.97 -14.36 -3.04
N ASP A 251 5.96 -15.66 -2.81
CA ASP A 251 6.99 -16.33 -2.02
C ASP A 251 8.37 -16.20 -2.66
N VAL A 252 9.36 -15.89 -1.81
CA VAL A 252 10.76 -15.66 -2.20
C VAL A 252 11.72 -16.43 -1.32
N SER A 253 12.92 -16.67 -1.84
CA SER A 253 13.99 -17.37 -1.09
C SER A 253 15.38 -16.84 -1.38
N ARG A 254 15.51 -15.85 -2.28
CA ARG A 254 16.81 -15.30 -2.70
C ARG A 254 16.78 -13.79 -2.86
N MET A 255 17.80 -13.15 -2.34
CA MET A 255 18.05 -11.71 -2.43
C MET A 255 19.03 -11.39 -3.55
N ILE A 256 18.86 -10.23 -4.19
CA ILE A 256 19.77 -9.67 -5.20
C ILE A 256 20.23 -8.29 -4.73
N HIS A 257 21.54 -8.08 -4.63
CA HIS A 257 22.17 -6.89 -4.07
C HIS A 257 22.85 -6.05 -5.17
N LEU A 258 22.08 -5.30 -5.98
CA LEU A 258 22.65 -4.56 -7.11
C LEU A 258 23.59 -3.44 -6.68
N ASN A 259 23.36 -2.81 -5.53
CA ASN A 259 24.28 -1.78 -5.01
C ASN A 259 25.67 -2.36 -4.65
N TYR A 260 25.73 -3.64 -4.20
CA TYR A 260 26.99 -4.36 -4.05
C TYR A 260 27.71 -4.50 -5.40
N LEU A 261 27.00 -4.90 -6.49
CA LEU A 261 27.58 -4.99 -7.83
C LEU A 261 28.11 -3.64 -8.31
N PHE A 262 27.40 -2.53 -8.04
CA PHE A 262 27.83 -1.19 -8.44
C PHE A 262 29.03 -0.70 -7.64
N LYS A 263 29.12 -1.03 -6.35
CA LYS A 263 30.32 -0.79 -5.53
C LYS A 263 31.53 -1.54 -6.06
N GLN A 264 31.41 -2.82 -6.41
CA GLN A 264 32.49 -3.63 -6.99
C GLN A 264 33.03 -3.05 -8.31
N ASN A 265 32.19 -2.33 -9.07
CA ASN A 265 32.57 -1.65 -10.31
C ASN A 265 32.99 -0.18 -10.10
N SER A 266 33.22 0.28 -8.86
CA SER A 266 33.58 1.66 -8.51
C SER A 266 32.59 2.72 -9.05
N TRP A 267 31.30 2.37 -9.10
CA TRP A 267 30.23 3.29 -9.47
C TRP A 267 29.43 3.80 -8.27
N LEU A 268 29.71 3.23 -7.09
CA LEU A 268 29.12 3.60 -5.83
C LEU A 268 30.19 3.52 -4.74
N ASP A 269 30.38 4.60 -4.00
CA ASP A 269 31.27 4.68 -2.84
C ASP A 269 30.44 4.56 -1.56
N TYR A 270 30.88 3.72 -0.65
CA TYR A 270 30.15 3.40 0.59
C TYR A 270 31.07 3.50 1.81
N ASP A 271 30.63 4.21 2.84
CA ASP A 271 31.29 4.31 4.13
C ASP A 271 30.78 3.19 5.03
N GLU A 272 31.61 2.17 5.26
CA GLU A 272 31.25 0.98 6.05
C GLU A 272 31.01 1.30 7.53
N GLU A 273 31.69 2.33 8.10
CA GLU A 273 31.52 2.69 9.51
C GLU A 273 30.19 3.42 9.74
N LYS A 274 29.83 4.31 8.83
CA LYS A 274 28.58 5.09 8.89
C LYS A 274 27.40 4.39 8.23
N GLN A 275 27.65 3.33 7.46
CA GLN A 275 26.64 2.61 6.67
C GLN A 275 25.87 3.55 5.72
N VAL A 276 26.58 4.42 4.99
CA VAL A 276 25.95 5.38 4.06
C VAL A 276 26.67 5.41 2.72
N ILE A 277 25.92 5.68 1.65
CA ILE A 277 26.49 5.98 0.34
C ILE A 277 27.06 7.40 0.37
N THR A 278 28.34 7.55 0.06
CA THR A 278 29.04 8.84 0.06
C THR A 278 29.09 9.49 -1.31
N ASN A 279 29.11 8.66 -2.36
CA ASN A 279 29.05 9.12 -3.74
C ASN A 279 28.50 7.98 -4.62
N TRP A 280 27.94 8.32 -5.78
CA TRP A 280 27.45 7.32 -6.72
C TRP A 280 27.37 7.89 -8.15
N ARG A 281 27.54 7.01 -9.12
CA ARG A 281 27.24 7.24 -10.54
C ARG A 281 26.06 6.38 -11.01
N VAL A 282 25.90 5.22 -10.37
CA VAL A 282 24.80 4.28 -10.54
C VAL A 282 24.33 3.85 -9.17
N MET A 283 23.04 3.87 -8.93
CA MET A 283 22.43 3.46 -7.66
C MET A 283 21.13 2.70 -7.91
N ALA A 284 20.94 1.61 -7.20
CA ALA A 284 19.66 0.91 -7.10
C ALA A 284 18.87 1.40 -5.89
N LYS A 285 17.53 1.48 -6.03
CA LYS A 285 16.60 1.67 -4.92
C LYS A 285 15.54 0.60 -4.99
N THR A 286 15.57 -0.30 -4.02
CA THR A 286 14.66 -1.45 -3.99
C THR A 286 13.20 -1.06 -3.90
N THR A 287 12.38 -1.88 -4.55
CA THR A 287 10.93 -1.96 -4.43
C THR A 287 10.52 -3.43 -4.25
N ASP A 288 11.36 -4.19 -3.56
CA ASP A 288 11.30 -5.63 -3.29
C ASP A 288 11.34 -6.50 -4.56
N GLY A 289 10.21 -6.90 -5.13
CA GLY A 289 10.13 -7.71 -6.36
C GLY A 289 10.70 -7.04 -7.61
N SER A 290 10.95 -5.75 -7.52
CA SER A 290 11.65 -4.96 -8.54
C SER A 290 12.57 -3.93 -7.90
N THR A 291 13.35 -3.20 -8.73
CA THR A 291 14.23 -2.13 -8.23
C THR A 291 14.42 -1.06 -9.27
N TYR A 292 14.35 0.20 -8.86
CA TYR A 292 14.73 1.35 -9.67
C TYR A 292 16.24 1.45 -9.81
N ILE A 293 16.71 1.90 -10.95
CA ILE A 293 18.12 2.25 -11.21
C ILE A 293 18.18 3.71 -11.61
N TYR A 294 18.97 4.48 -10.87
CA TYR A 294 19.24 5.89 -11.13
C TYR A 294 20.66 6.05 -11.66
N LEU A 295 20.84 6.87 -12.69
CA LEU A 295 22.11 7.12 -13.36
C LEU A 295 22.43 8.62 -13.34
N LYS A 296 23.64 9.02 -12.93
CA LYS A 296 24.09 10.41 -13.12
C LYS A 296 24.35 10.75 -14.59
N ASP A 297 24.71 9.74 -15.41
CA ASP A 297 24.81 9.85 -16.87
C ASP A 297 23.89 8.82 -17.52
N PRO A 298 22.76 9.24 -18.11
CA PRO A 298 21.82 8.33 -18.79
C PRO A 298 22.44 7.51 -19.93
N LYS A 299 23.59 7.91 -20.49
CA LYS A 299 24.30 7.16 -21.53
C LYS A 299 24.81 5.81 -21.03
N MET A 300 24.95 5.65 -19.72
CA MET A 300 25.36 4.39 -19.10
C MET A 300 24.28 3.30 -19.16
N ALA A 301 23.00 3.65 -19.40
CA ALA A 301 21.87 2.72 -19.28
C ALA A 301 22.04 1.39 -20.01
N ALA A 302 22.53 1.41 -21.26
CA ALA A 302 22.72 0.20 -22.04
C ALA A 302 23.84 -0.70 -21.45
N GLY A 303 24.93 -0.10 -20.98
CA GLY A 303 26.03 -0.81 -20.32
C GLY A 303 25.61 -1.43 -18.99
N ILE A 304 24.88 -0.67 -18.18
CA ILE A 304 24.33 -1.13 -16.88
C ILE A 304 23.34 -2.28 -17.08
N SER A 305 22.42 -2.14 -18.04
CA SER A 305 21.47 -3.22 -18.38
C SER A 305 22.18 -4.51 -18.77
N ARG A 306 23.27 -4.41 -19.54
CA ARG A 306 24.09 -5.57 -19.92
C ARG A 306 24.77 -6.18 -18.69
N LEU A 307 25.44 -5.37 -17.88
CA LEU A 307 26.12 -5.82 -16.66
C LEU A 307 25.17 -6.58 -15.72
N ILE A 308 23.99 -6.03 -15.47
CA ILE A 308 22.98 -6.67 -14.61
C ILE A 308 22.60 -8.05 -15.17
N LYS A 309 22.35 -8.15 -16.47
CA LYS A 309 22.00 -9.43 -17.11
C LYS A 309 23.14 -10.44 -17.08
N GLU A 310 24.39 -9.99 -17.22
CA GLU A 310 25.58 -10.86 -17.20
C GLU A 310 25.83 -11.43 -15.79
N HIS A 311 25.69 -10.62 -14.75
CA HIS A 311 26.06 -11.00 -13.38
C HIS A 311 24.88 -11.54 -12.54
N ALA A 312 23.67 -11.04 -12.75
CA ALA A 312 22.48 -11.41 -11.99
C ALA A 312 21.37 -12.06 -12.82
N GLY A 313 21.62 -12.40 -14.09
CA GLY A 313 20.61 -12.84 -15.06
C GLY A 313 19.79 -14.06 -14.66
N GLN A 314 20.31 -14.90 -13.76
CA GLN A 314 19.54 -16.03 -13.22
C GLN A 314 18.32 -15.58 -12.40
N GLY A 315 18.39 -14.42 -11.71
CA GLY A 315 17.31 -13.85 -10.89
C GLY A 315 16.51 -12.74 -11.57
N ILE A 316 16.89 -12.32 -12.79
CA ILE A 316 16.28 -11.21 -13.51
C ILE A 316 15.25 -11.70 -14.53
N GLU A 317 14.02 -11.21 -14.44
CA GLU A 317 12.97 -11.44 -15.44
C GLU A 317 13.13 -10.47 -16.61
N LYS A 318 13.23 -9.16 -16.32
CA LYS A 318 13.35 -8.13 -17.35
C LYS A 318 14.03 -6.88 -16.80
N VAL A 319 14.73 -6.15 -17.68
CA VAL A 319 15.19 -4.77 -17.44
C VAL A 319 14.39 -3.86 -18.36
N TYR A 320 13.65 -2.95 -17.78
CA TYR A 320 12.84 -1.93 -18.45
C TYR A 320 13.65 -0.66 -18.66
N SER A 321 13.50 -0.06 -19.83
CA SER A 321 14.05 1.25 -20.16
C SER A 321 13.22 2.37 -19.55
N LYS A 322 13.77 3.58 -19.48
CA LYS A 322 13.07 4.81 -19.02
C LYS A 322 11.74 5.03 -19.76
N LYS A 323 11.72 4.79 -21.08
CA LYS A 323 10.48 4.90 -21.87
C LYS A 323 9.41 3.92 -21.39
N GLU A 324 9.76 2.65 -21.20
CA GLU A 324 8.83 1.64 -20.68
C GLU A 324 8.36 1.96 -19.25
N LEU A 325 9.23 2.53 -18.40
CA LEU A 325 8.88 2.98 -17.05
C LEU A 325 7.77 4.04 -17.08
N ILE A 326 7.92 5.04 -17.92
CA ILE A 326 6.94 6.13 -18.07
C ILE A 326 5.61 5.57 -18.60
N GLU A 327 5.64 4.62 -19.54
CA GLU A 327 4.45 3.94 -20.07
C GLU A 327 3.75 3.10 -18.98
N LEU A 328 4.51 2.48 -18.08
CA LEU A 328 3.99 1.74 -16.92
C LEU A 328 3.50 2.64 -15.77
N GLY A 329 3.71 3.95 -15.86
CA GLY A 329 3.30 4.90 -14.83
C GLY A 329 4.20 4.95 -13.60
N ALA A 330 5.40 4.37 -13.66
CA ALA A 330 6.38 4.32 -12.58
C ALA A 330 7.15 5.65 -12.41
N ASP A 331 8.22 5.66 -11.59
CA ASP A 331 9.01 6.87 -11.33
C ASP A 331 9.65 7.42 -12.60
N PRO A 332 9.32 8.66 -13.04
CA PRO A 332 9.90 9.27 -14.22
C PRO A 332 11.36 9.68 -14.05
N GLU A 333 11.86 9.79 -12.81
CA GLU A 333 13.26 10.14 -12.54
C GLU A 333 14.20 8.93 -12.65
N ALA A 334 13.69 7.70 -12.55
CA ALA A 334 14.50 6.51 -12.73
C ALA A 334 14.86 6.31 -14.22
N ASP A 335 16.05 5.75 -14.48
CA ASP A 335 16.54 5.52 -15.83
C ASP A 335 16.28 4.09 -16.31
N LEU A 336 16.28 3.13 -15.38
CA LEU A 336 15.92 1.73 -15.62
C LEU A 336 15.11 1.19 -14.46
N MET A 337 14.38 0.10 -14.71
CA MET A 337 13.78 -0.71 -13.66
C MET A 337 14.06 -2.18 -13.95
N VAL A 338 14.40 -2.90 -12.90
CA VAL A 338 14.73 -4.32 -13.00
C VAL A 338 13.68 -5.12 -12.27
N GLU A 339 13.04 -6.04 -12.96
CA GLU A 339 12.05 -6.97 -12.43
C GLU A 339 12.72 -8.28 -12.07
N ALA A 340 12.50 -8.78 -10.85
CA ALA A 340 12.99 -10.07 -10.42
C ALA A 340 12.12 -11.23 -10.96
N LYS A 341 12.71 -12.40 -11.14
CA LYS A 341 11.97 -13.66 -11.33
C LYS A 341 11.25 -14.04 -10.02
N ALA A 342 10.22 -14.85 -10.14
CA ALA A 342 9.59 -15.46 -8.97
C ALA A 342 10.64 -16.20 -8.12
N GLY A 343 10.55 -16.05 -6.79
CA GLY A 343 11.52 -16.62 -5.86
C GLY A 343 12.70 -15.69 -5.54
N TYR A 344 12.84 -14.57 -6.25
CA TYR A 344 13.90 -13.58 -6.03
C TYR A 344 13.31 -12.22 -5.68
N TYR A 345 14.06 -11.40 -4.92
CA TYR A 345 13.76 -10.00 -4.66
C TYR A 345 15.04 -9.17 -4.49
N PHE A 346 14.92 -7.87 -4.51
CA PHE A 346 16.04 -6.94 -4.36
C PHE A 346 16.09 -6.38 -2.95
N THR A 347 17.30 -6.05 -2.49
CA THR A 347 17.54 -5.27 -1.28
C THR A 347 18.46 -4.09 -1.58
N ASP A 348 18.47 -3.10 -0.68
CA ASP A 348 19.41 -1.96 -0.78
C ASP A 348 20.77 -2.27 -0.12
N GLU A 349 20.97 -3.48 0.44
CA GLU A 349 22.19 -3.90 1.12
C GLU A 349 23.43 -3.81 0.22
N ILE A 350 24.53 -3.32 0.83
CA ILE A 350 25.81 -3.07 0.14
C ILE A 350 26.95 -3.87 0.79
N SER A 351 26.91 -4.04 2.10
CA SER A 351 27.92 -4.75 2.91
C SER A 351 27.63 -6.24 2.96
N VAL A 352 27.55 -6.87 1.78
CA VAL A 352 27.29 -8.30 1.60
C VAL A 352 28.47 -9.01 0.98
N THR A 353 28.46 -10.33 0.99
CA THR A 353 29.57 -11.16 0.50
C THR A 353 29.37 -11.62 -0.94
N SER A 354 28.14 -11.64 -1.42
CA SER A 354 27.81 -12.04 -2.79
C SER A 354 26.67 -11.20 -3.39
N LEU A 355 26.57 -11.25 -4.72
CA LEU A 355 25.50 -10.51 -5.44
C LEU A 355 24.13 -11.15 -5.24
N ILE A 356 24.08 -12.47 -5.06
CA ILE A 356 22.84 -13.21 -4.84
C ILE A 356 23.05 -14.11 -3.62
N GLU A 357 22.17 -14.00 -2.64
CA GLU A 357 22.21 -14.76 -1.40
C GLU A 357 20.86 -15.48 -1.17
N GLU A 358 20.90 -16.62 -0.52
CA GLU A 358 19.69 -17.29 -0.03
C GLU A 358 19.22 -16.60 1.26
N VAL A 359 17.91 -16.50 1.43
CA VAL A 359 17.34 -15.99 2.68
C VAL A 359 17.54 -17.03 3.76
N ASP A 360 18.24 -16.68 4.83
CA ASP A 360 18.34 -17.55 6.01
C ASP A 360 16.99 -17.58 6.75
N ALA A 361 16.35 -18.75 6.75
CA ALA A 361 15.07 -18.96 7.39
C ALA A 361 15.07 -18.61 8.90
N ASN A 362 16.23 -18.68 9.58
CA ASN A 362 16.36 -18.32 11.00
C ASN A 362 16.42 -16.80 11.23
N SER A 363 16.64 -16.02 10.17
CA SER A 363 16.77 -14.57 10.23
C SER A 363 15.52 -13.83 9.73
N ILE A 364 14.49 -14.54 9.32
CA ILE A 364 13.21 -13.97 8.87
C ILE A 364 12.56 -13.14 9.98
N GLY A 365 12.02 -11.97 9.61
CA GLY A 365 11.49 -10.99 10.55
C GLY A 365 12.50 -9.91 10.95
N GLN A 366 13.78 -10.03 10.55
CA GLN A 366 14.70 -8.91 10.52
C GLN A 366 14.41 -8.03 9.29
N THR A 367 14.93 -6.81 9.30
CA THR A 367 14.75 -5.87 8.18
C THR A 367 15.21 -6.51 6.87
N ASP A 368 14.38 -6.40 5.83
CA ASP A 368 14.62 -6.89 4.47
C ASP A 368 14.80 -8.43 4.32
N LEU A 369 14.48 -9.21 5.34
CA LEU A 369 14.52 -10.69 5.31
C LEU A 369 13.12 -11.28 5.40
N TYR A 370 12.57 -11.73 4.26
CA TYR A 370 11.18 -12.11 4.09
C TYR A 370 11.00 -13.49 3.44
N HIS A 371 9.86 -14.14 3.75
CA HIS A 371 9.37 -15.33 3.05
C HIS A 371 8.54 -14.98 1.80
N ALA A 372 7.88 -13.83 1.81
CA ALA A 372 7.14 -13.33 0.65
C ALA A 372 7.30 -11.82 0.56
N VAL A 373 7.25 -11.28 -0.65
CA VAL A 373 7.35 -9.85 -0.93
C VAL A 373 6.39 -9.43 -2.04
N HIS A 374 6.17 -8.14 -2.14
CA HIS A 374 5.42 -7.47 -3.20
C HIS A 374 6.35 -6.71 -4.17
N GLY A 375 5.89 -5.66 -4.86
CA GLY A 375 6.72 -4.83 -5.74
C GLY A 375 6.94 -5.36 -7.15
N PHE A 376 6.32 -6.48 -7.53
CA PHE A 376 6.40 -7.06 -8.87
C PHE A 376 5.48 -6.37 -9.87
N LEU A 377 5.66 -6.69 -11.16
CA LEU A 377 4.81 -6.20 -12.23
C LEU A 377 3.34 -6.63 -12.03
N PRO A 378 2.36 -5.69 -12.02
CA PRO A 378 0.96 -5.99 -11.68
C PRO A 378 0.24 -6.90 -12.68
N THR A 379 0.80 -7.09 -13.87
CA THR A 379 0.25 -7.99 -14.91
C THR A 379 0.69 -9.44 -14.77
N ARG A 380 1.53 -9.79 -13.77
CA ARG A 380 1.87 -11.18 -13.49
C ARG A 380 0.64 -12.03 -13.28
N LYS A 381 0.70 -13.28 -13.70
CA LYS A 381 -0.40 -14.23 -13.52
C LYS A 381 -0.67 -14.45 -12.03
N ASN A 382 -1.96 -14.38 -11.64
CA ASN A 382 -2.41 -14.58 -10.26
C ASN A 382 -1.85 -13.58 -9.23
N TYR A 383 -1.52 -12.37 -9.68
CA TYR A 383 -0.91 -11.33 -8.85
C TYR A 383 -1.83 -10.10 -8.68
N GLN A 384 -3.04 -10.16 -9.20
CA GLN A 384 -4.03 -9.08 -9.11
C GLN A 384 -4.72 -9.07 -7.74
N THR A 385 -5.15 -7.90 -7.30
CA THR A 385 -6.01 -7.70 -6.15
C THR A 385 -7.49 -7.77 -6.54
N THR A 386 -8.40 -7.35 -5.68
CA THR A 386 -9.84 -7.39 -5.89
C THR A 386 -10.51 -6.19 -5.26
N LEU A 387 -11.72 -5.83 -5.74
CA LEU A 387 -12.54 -4.78 -5.16
C LEU A 387 -13.99 -5.28 -4.99
N ILE A 388 -14.53 -5.12 -3.80
CA ILE A 388 -15.92 -5.39 -3.47
C ILE A 388 -16.62 -4.09 -3.11
N LEU A 389 -17.72 -3.78 -3.76
CA LEU A 389 -18.55 -2.60 -3.50
C LEU A 389 -19.95 -3.06 -3.07
N SER A 390 -20.49 -2.50 -1.99
CA SER A 390 -21.85 -2.79 -1.52
C SER A 390 -22.48 -1.53 -0.94
N GLY A 391 -23.80 -1.40 -1.05
CA GLY A 391 -24.56 -0.29 -0.48
C GLY A 391 -25.44 0.46 -1.50
N PRO A 392 -25.97 1.63 -1.12
CA PRO A 392 -26.90 2.39 -1.96
C PRO A 392 -26.34 2.73 -3.35
N GLY A 393 -27.11 2.42 -4.39
CA GLY A 393 -26.73 2.70 -5.79
C GLY A 393 -25.76 1.70 -6.41
N ILE A 394 -25.31 0.68 -5.67
CA ILE A 394 -24.45 -0.40 -6.16
C ILE A 394 -25.31 -1.58 -6.63
N LYS A 395 -24.97 -2.15 -7.79
CA LYS A 395 -25.65 -3.35 -8.32
C LYS A 395 -25.38 -4.57 -7.43
N ALA A 396 -26.44 -5.24 -7.01
CA ALA A 396 -26.34 -6.47 -6.24
C ALA A 396 -25.92 -7.67 -7.11
N ALA A 397 -25.16 -8.61 -6.55
CA ALA A 397 -24.72 -9.86 -7.19
C ALA A 397 -24.01 -9.66 -8.54
N LYS A 398 -23.50 -8.45 -8.82
CA LYS A 398 -22.78 -8.11 -10.06
C LYS A 398 -21.35 -8.60 -9.98
N LYS A 399 -20.89 -9.22 -11.05
CA LYS A 399 -19.49 -9.63 -11.22
C LYS A 399 -18.89 -8.89 -12.39
N ILE A 400 -17.80 -8.14 -12.14
CA ILE A 400 -16.99 -7.47 -13.16
C ILE A 400 -15.69 -8.27 -13.30
N ARG A 401 -15.24 -8.49 -14.54
CA ARG A 401 -14.06 -9.31 -14.81
C ARG A 401 -12.78 -8.67 -14.25
N SER A 402 -12.58 -7.41 -14.56
CA SER A 402 -11.39 -6.67 -14.15
C SER A 402 -11.58 -5.16 -14.26
N ALA A 403 -10.76 -4.41 -13.48
CA ALA A 403 -10.55 -2.97 -13.57
C ALA A 403 -9.09 -2.67 -13.18
N ARG A 404 -8.73 -1.41 -13.08
CA ARG A 404 -7.39 -0.95 -12.67
C ARG A 404 -7.48 -0.28 -11.31
N LEU A 405 -6.41 -0.29 -10.54
CA LEU A 405 -6.37 0.36 -9.22
C LEU A 405 -6.65 1.88 -9.33
N ILE A 406 -6.19 2.53 -10.39
CA ILE A 406 -6.46 3.95 -10.68
C ILE A 406 -7.95 4.25 -10.89
N ASP A 407 -8.79 3.25 -11.21
CA ASP A 407 -10.23 3.41 -11.44
C ASP A 407 -11.03 3.50 -10.13
N GLU A 408 -10.41 3.24 -8.99
CA GLU A 408 -11.06 3.24 -7.67
C GLU A 408 -11.38 4.66 -7.19
N ALA A 409 -10.44 5.60 -7.28
CA ALA A 409 -10.68 6.99 -6.86
C ALA A 409 -11.88 7.65 -7.55
N PRO A 410 -12.00 7.65 -8.89
CA PRO A 410 -13.18 8.23 -9.55
C PRO A 410 -14.47 7.46 -9.25
N THR A 411 -14.39 6.15 -9.01
CA THR A 411 -15.53 5.33 -8.57
C THR A 411 -16.00 5.74 -7.16
N PHE A 412 -15.09 5.94 -6.22
CA PHE A 412 -15.39 6.42 -4.87
C PHE A 412 -15.91 7.86 -4.87
N ALA A 413 -15.33 8.72 -5.71
CA ALA A 413 -15.83 10.08 -5.92
C ALA A 413 -17.29 10.08 -6.38
N ARG A 414 -17.66 9.23 -7.36
CA ARG A 414 -19.05 9.05 -7.78
C ARG A 414 -19.97 8.64 -6.63
N ILE A 415 -19.57 7.67 -5.81
CA ILE A 415 -20.33 7.22 -4.64
C ILE A 415 -20.62 8.41 -3.71
N LEU A 416 -19.63 9.25 -3.44
CA LEU A 416 -19.75 10.44 -2.58
C LEU A 416 -20.45 11.63 -3.28
N GLY A 417 -20.74 11.54 -4.58
CA GLY A 417 -21.27 12.65 -5.38
C GLY A 417 -20.24 13.74 -5.64
N LEU A 418 -18.96 13.38 -5.59
CA LEU A 418 -17.81 14.23 -5.88
C LEU A 418 -17.32 14.00 -7.31
N LYS A 419 -16.50 14.91 -7.80
CA LYS A 419 -15.85 14.80 -9.12
C LYS A 419 -14.46 15.42 -9.05
N PHE A 420 -13.48 14.72 -9.58
CA PHE A 420 -12.16 15.29 -9.81
C PHE A 420 -12.28 16.42 -10.86
N THR A 421 -11.74 17.58 -10.57
CA THR A 421 -11.78 18.75 -11.46
C THR A 421 -10.66 18.71 -12.48
N ASN A 422 -9.55 18.09 -12.14
CA ASN A 422 -8.42 17.87 -13.03
C ASN A 422 -8.58 16.53 -13.77
N SER A 423 -7.89 16.40 -14.91
CA SER A 423 -7.76 15.10 -15.57
C SER A 423 -6.94 14.17 -14.69
N ILE A 424 -7.43 12.98 -14.48
CA ILE A 424 -6.76 11.87 -13.79
C ILE A 424 -6.65 10.67 -14.74
N ASP A 425 -5.79 9.72 -14.46
CA ASP A 425 -5.55 8.53 -15.32
C ASP A 425 -6.68 7.50 -15.23
N GLY A 426 -7.43 7.49 -14.12
CA GLY A 426 -8.49 6.53 -13.83
C GLY A 426 -9.84 6.92 -14.40
N GLU A 427 -10.69 5.91 -14.60
CA GLU A 427 -12.07 6.04 -15.04
C GLU A 427 -13.03 5.36 -14.06
N GLU A 428 -14.27 5.85 -13.96
CA GLU A 428 -15.29 5.23 -13.12
C GLU A 428 -15.57 3.78 -13.55
N ILE A 429 -15.72 2.87 -12.62
CA ILE A 429 -16.21 1.49 -12.84
C ILE A 429 -17.74 1.55 -12.99
N LYS A 430 -18.21 2.08 -14.13
CA LYS A 430 -19.62 2.40 -14.38
C LYS A 430 -20.56 1.19 -14.21
N ASP A 431 -20.10 0.02 -14.59
CA ASP A 431 -20.87 -1.23 -14.52
C ASP A 431 -21.25 -1.64 -13.09
N ALA A 432 -20.62 -1.07 -12.07
CA ALA A 432 -20.90 -1.34 -10.67
C ALA A 432 -22.19 -0.65 -10.16
N PHE A 433 -22.69 0.36 -10.88
CA PHE A 433 -23.80 1.20 -10.41
C PHE A 433 -25.14 0.84 -11.04
N ILE A 434 -26.21 1.04 -10.26
CA ILE A 434 -27.58 1.07 -10.76
C ILE A 434 -27.72 2.37 -11.58
N ASP A 435 -28.33 2.28 -12.76
CA ASP A 435 -28.54 3.41 -13.67
C ASP A 435 -29.52 4.43 -13.09
#